data_cf19923b4e71dfa89cdc3756d68cf10c
#
_entry.id   cf19923b4e71dfa89cdc3756d68cf10c
#
_cell.length_a   1.000
_cell.length_b   1.000
_cell.length_c   1.000
_cell.angle_alpha   90.00
_cell.angle_beta   90.00
_cell.angle_gamma   90.00
#
_symmetry.space_group_name_H-M   'P 1'
#
loop_
_entity.id
_entity.type
_entity.pdbx_description
1 polymer ?
#
loop_
_entity_poly.entity_id
_entity_poly.type
_entity_poly.pdbx_seq_one_letter_code
_entity_poly.pdbx_strand_id
1 'polypeptide(L)' 'MDAPANTIAIYVDADACPVKPEIYRVAERHRLRVFVVANSFMQVPREPWIERVIVS' A
#
# COMPACT_ATOMS: atom_id res chain seq x y z
N MET A 1 -17.09 3.40 -18.53
CA MET A 1 -16.57 3.58 -18.01
C MET A 1 -15.51 3.42 -17.90
N ASP A 2 -15.11 3.74 -18.12
CA ASP A 2 -13.91 3.69 -18.08
C ASP A 2 -13.38 3.39 -16.81
N ALA A 3 -12.38 2.62 -16.66
CA ALA A 3 -11.73 2.37 -15.42
C ALA A 3 -11.13 3.65 -14.96
N PRO A 4 -11.44 4.05 -13.77
CA PRO A 4 -10.79 5.24 -13.24
C PRO A 4 -9.32 4.98 -13.06
N ALA A 5 -8.54 6.02 -13.14
CA ALA A 5 -7.11 5.90 -12.93
C ALA A 5 -6.79 5.36 -11.54
N ASN A 6 -7.68 5.55 -10.59
CA ASN A 6 -7.41 5.14 -9.23
C ASN A 6 -7.62 3.64 -9.01
N THR A 7 -7.88 2.88 -10.07
CA THR A 7 -7.88 1.42 -9.92
C THR A 7 -6.46 0.88 -9.80
N ILE A 8 -5.45 1.65 -10.16
CA ILE A 8 -4.07 1.23 -10.02
C ILE A 8 -3.66 1.38 -8.57
N ALA A 9 -3.07 0.33 -8.02
CA ALA A 9 -2.65 0.33 -6.65
C ALA A 9 -1.30 -0.35 -6.51
N ILE A 10 -0.60 -0.02 -5.44
CA ILE A 10 0.68 -0.63 -5.13
C ILE A 10 0.45 -1.69 -4.06
N TYR A 11 0.88 -2.92 -4.33
CA TYR A 11 0.80 -4.00 -3.36
C TYR A 11 2.20 -4.30 -2.86
N VAL A 12 2.40 -4.26 -1.56
CA VAL A 12 3.69 -4.48 -0.94
C VAL A 12 3.60 -5.73 -0.09
N ASP A 13 4.43 -6.72 -0.42
CA ASP A 13 4.56 -7.93 0.39
C ASP A 13 5.57 -7.64 1.50
N ALA A 14 5.08 -7.22 2.63
CA ALA A 14 5.94 -6.76 3.71
C ALA A 14 6.70 -7.90 4.38
N ASP A 15 6.28 -9.14 4.17
CA ASP A 15 7.02 -10.28 4.69
C ASP A 15 8.23 -10.60 3.82
N ALA A 16 8.15 -10.27 2.54
CA ALA A 16 9.23 -10.56 1.61
C ALA A 16 10.31 -9.49 1.64
N CYS A 17 9.92 -8.23 1.85
CA CYS A 17 10.88 -7.15 1.87
C CYS A 17 10.38 -6.01 2.75
N PRO A 18 11.27 -5.25 3.37
CA PRO A 18 10.86 -4.12 4.19
C PRO A 18 10.16 -3.05 3.35
N VAL A 19 9.15 -2.46 3.94
CA VAL A 19 8.43 -1.36 3.29
C VAL A 19 9.23 -0.09 3.50
N LYS A 20 9.58 0.58 2.42
CA LYS A 20 10.42 1.78 2.48
C LYS A 20 9.56 3.03 2.37
N PRO A 21 9.99 4.10 3.04
CA PRO A 21 9.22 5.36 2.97
C PRO A 21 9.05 5.89 1.56
N GLU A 22 9.97 5.57 0.66
CA GLU A 22 9.88 6.01 -0.72
C GLU A 22 8.62 5.50 -1.41
N ILE A 23 8.18 4.29 -1.03
CA ILE A 23 6.97 3.73 -1.62
C ILE A 23 5.77 4.61 -1.31
N TYR A 24 5.68 5.07 -0.07
CA TYR A 24 4.57 5.92 0.34
C TYR A 24 4.63 7.27 -0.37
N ARG A 25 5.82 7.82 -0.54
CA ARG A 25 5.96 9.10 -1.23
C ARG A 25 5.54 9.01 -2.68
N VAL A 26 5.95 7.94 -3.36
CA VAL A 26 5.57 7.75 -4.75
C VAL A 26 4.07 7.58 -4.86
N ALA A 27 3.49 6.81 -3.96
CA ALA A 27 2.05 6.59 -3.98
C ALA A 27 1.30 7.89 -3.76
N GLU A 28 1.73 8.68 -2.81
CA GLU A 28 1.06 9.95 -2.53
C GLU A 28 1.17 10.90 -3.71
N ARG A 29 2.35 10.96 -4.33
CA ARG A 29 2.56 11.84 -5.46
C ARG A 29 1.65 11.49 -6.63
N HIS A 30 1.43 10.20 -6.85
CA HIS A 30 0.64 9.74 -7.98
C HIS A 30 -0.79 9.39 -7.59
N ARG A 31 -1.16 9.63 -6.33
CA ARG A 31 -2.52 9.37 -5.82
C ARG A 31 -2.91 7.92 -5.99
N LEU A 32 -2.00 7.03 -5.67
CA LEU A 32 -2.24 5.60 -5.73
C LEU A 32 -2.53 5.08 -4.33
N ARG A 33 -3.33 4.03 -4.25
CA ARG A 33 -3.55 3.34 -2.99
C ARG A 33 -2.42 2.36 -2.75
N VAL A 34 -2.10 2.13 -1.48
CA VAL A 34 -1.07 1.19 -1.09
C VAL A 34 -1.71 0.14 -0.21
N PHE A 35 -1.52 -1.13 -0.56
CA PHE A 35 -1.95 -2.24 0.27
C PHE A 35 -0.71 -2.94 0.80
N VAL A 36 -0.53 -2.88 2.12
CA VAL A 36 0.59 -3.51 2.78
C VAL A 36 0.12 -4.87 3.27
N VAL A 37 0.59 -5.92 2.63
CA VAL A 37 0.14 -7.29 2.89
C VAL A 37 1.19 -7.98 3.76
N ALA A 38 0.75 -8.57 4.86
CA ALA A 38 1.66 -9.25 5.77
C ALA A 38 0.91 -10.38 6.47
N ASN A 39 1.64 -11.37 6.96
CA ASN A 39 1.03 -12.45 7.71
C ASN A 39 1.06 -12.19 9.21
N SER A 40 1.57 -11.06 9.63
CA SER A 40 1.56 -10.67 11.02
C SER A 40 1.28 -9.18 11.13
N PHE A 41 0.85 -8.75 12.32
CA PHE A 41 0.54 -7.35 12.53
C PHE A 41 1.79 -6.50 12.38
N MET A 42 1.66 -5.40 11.69
CA MET A 42 2.70 -4.40 11.59
C MET A 42 2.07 -3.03 11.50
N GLN A 43 2.81 -2.03 11.92
CA GLN A 43 2.32 -0.66 11.84
C GLN A 43 2.59 -0.09 10.47
N VAL A 44 1.59 0.64 9.98
CA VAL A 44 1.72 1.39 8.73
C VAL A 44 1.27 2.82 9.02
N PRO A 45 1.69 3.78 8.18
CA PRO A 45 1.23 5.15 8.36
C PRO A 45 -0.29 5.24 8.29
N ARG A 46 -0.86 6.10 9.09
CA ARG A 46 -2.32 6.27 9.13
C ARG A 46 -2.73 7.28 8.09
N GLU A 47 -2.92 6.79 6.88
CA GLU A 47 -3.38 7.61 5.77
C GLU A 47 -4.55 6.91 5.10
N PRO A 48 -5.52 7.67 4.60
CA PRO A 48 -6.71 7.04 3.99
C PRO A 48 -6.38 6.20 2.77
N TRP A 49 -5.24 6.44 2.15
CA TRP A 49 -4.84 5.73 0.93
C TRP A 49 -3.90 4.57 1.22
N ILE A 50 -3.62 4.29 2.49
CA ILE A 50 -2.78 3.15 2.88
C ILE A 50 -3.66 2.18 3.65
N GLU A 51 -3.70 0.94 3.21
CA GLU A 51 -4.48 -0.10 3.86
C GLU A 51 -3.58 -1.26 4.22
N ARG A 52 -3.73 -1.72 5.46
CA ARG A 52 -3.01 -2.90 5.94
C ARG A 52 -3.88 -4.12 5.74
N VAL A 53 -3.34 -5.15 5.10
CA VAL A 53 -4.03 -6.41 4.87
C VAL A 53 -3.25 -7.51 5.55
N ILE A 54 -3.86 -8.16 6.53
CA ILE A 54 -3.22 -9.26 7.24
C ILE A 54 -3.80 -10.55 6.69
N VAL A 55 -2.91 -11.42 6.25
CA VAL A 55 -3.29 -12.71 5.71
C VAL A 55 -2.72 -13.81 6.61
N SER A 56 -3.39 -14.94 6.65
CA SER A 56 -2.95 -16.06 7.49
C SER A 56 -2.42 -17.19 6.66
#